data_093c5a8b4689acfb7ef07a86dbf6966e
#
_entry.id   093c5a8b4689acfb7ef07a86dbf6966e
#
_cell.length_a   1.000
_cell.length_b   1.000
_cell.length_c   1.000
_cell.angle_alpha   90.00
_cell.angle_beta   90.00
_cell.angle_gamma   90.00
#
_symmetry.space_group_name_H-M   'P 1'
#
loop_
_entity.id
_entity.type
_entity.pdbx_description
1 polymer ?
#
loop_
_entity_poly.entity_id
_entity_poly.type
_entity_poly.pdbx_seq_one_letter_code
_entity_poly.pdbx_strand_id
1 'polypeptide(L)'
;MPEGVNKARAMFAESIDDDAVPQMLRPALHTLLQEIDDLEVKVDAVEHQLAGFAKQSPSAKRLMGIPGNGLLTATAMLASAGKASYFRSGHHLASWIGLTPREHSSGSRGTLGGISKRGDPYLRMLLVHGARPLLRAANQRVKSDRPLDTLQRWALQLQERTTHNKAACAIADKMARIAWACW
;
A
#
# COMPACT_ATOMS: atom_id res chain seq x y z
N MET A 1 -8.09 7.78 -10.43
CA MET A 1 -8.51 6.39 -10.72
C MET A 1 -7.67 5.78 -11.83
N PRO A 2 -7.40 4.45 -11.84
CA PRO A 2 -6.80 3.81 -13.01
C PRO A 2 -7.71 3.97 -14.23
N GLU A 3 -7.14 4.31 -15.39
CA GLU A 3 -7.90 4.48 -16.65
C GLU A 3 -8.89 3.34 -16.94
N GLY A 4 -8.53 2.09 -16.58
CA GLY A 4 -9.38 0.93 -16.78
C GLY A 4 -10.71 0.95 -15.99
N VAL A 5 -10.72 1.50 -14.78
CA VAL A 5 -11.93 1.56 -13.95
C VAL A 5 -12.90 2.61 -14.48
N ASN A 6 -12.40 3.79 -14.83
CA ASN A 6 -13.23 4.86 -15.40
C ASN A 6 -13.83 4.43 -16.74
N LYS A 7 -13.02 3.77 -17.59
CA LYS A 7 -13.50 3.24 -18.87
C LYS A 7 -14.54 2.14 -18.66
N ALA A 8 -14.30 1.20 -17.76
CA ALA A 8 -15.27 0.12 -17.46
C ALA A 8 -16.58 0.69 -16.93
N ARG A 9 -16.52 1.73 -16.08
CA ARG A 9 -17.69 2.42 -15.54
C ARG A 9 -18.50 3.15 -16.60
N ALA A 10 -17.84 3.89 -17.49
CA ALA A 10 -18.52 4.55 -18.62
C ALA A 10 -19.21 3.52 -19.53
N MET A 11 -18.51 2.43 -19.89
CA MET A 11 -19.10 1.35 -20.65
C MET A 11 -20.28 0.69 -19.92
N PHE A 12 -20.18 0.51 -18.61
CA PHE A 12 -21.26 -0.08 -17.81
C PHE A 12 -22.49 0.86 -17.78
N ALA A 13 -22.27 2.17 -17.59
CA ALA A 13 -23.35 3.17 -17.63
C ALA A 13 -24.09 3.17 -18.98
N GLU A 14 -23.36 3.12 -20.08
CA GLU A 14 -23.93 3.03 -21.43
C GLU A 14 -24.70 1.72 -21.67
N SER A 15 -24.22 0.63 -21.05
CA SER A 15 -24.81 -0.71 -21.27
C SER A 15 -26.07 -0.97 -20.44
N ILE A 16 -26.40 -0.17 -19.42
CA ILE A 16 -27.59 -0.38 -18.56
C ILE A 16 -28.88 -0.24 -19.37
N ASP A 17 -28.92 0.68 -20.33
CA ASP A 17 -30.08 0.96 -21.15
C ASP A 17 -30.15 0.11 -22.43
N ASP A 18 -29.16 -0.80 -22.63
CA ASP A 18 -29.15 -1.75 -23.74
C ASP A 18 -30.32 -2.76 -23.62
N ASP A 19 -30.83 -3.21 -24.75
CA ASP A 19 -31.92 -4.22 -24.81
C ASP A 19 -31.52 -5.57 -24.22
N ALA A 20 -30.21 -5.86 -24.12
CA ALA A 20 -29.68 -7.04 -23.44
C ALA A 20 -29.95 -7.04 -21.92
N VAL A 21 -30.22 -5.88 -21.31
CA VAL A 21 -30.49 -5.76 -19.88
C VAL A 21 -32.00 -5.74 -19.62
N PRO A 22 -32.57 -6.69 -18.86
CA PRO A 22 -33.97 -6.72 -18.52
C PRO A 22 -34.43 -5.40 -17.89
N GLN A 23 -35.53 -4.82 -18.38
CA GLN A 23 -36.05 -3.52 -17.94
C GLN A 23 -36.23 -3.42 -16.42
N MET A 24 -36.66 -4.51 -15.78
CA MET A 24 -36.88 -4.53 -14.31
C MET A 24 -35.57 -4.38 -13.49
N LEU A 25 -34.40 -4.64 -14.07
CA LEU A 25 -33.09 -4.49 -13.39
C LEU A 25 -32.49 -3.10 -13.58
N ARG A 26 -32.85 -2.37 -14.62
CA ARG A 26 -32.26 -1.06 -14.94
C ARG A 26 -32.31 -0.06 -13.77
N PRO A 27 -33.45 0.11 -13.05
CA PRO A 27 -33.50 1.02 -11.92
C PRO A 27 -32.52 0.67 -10.80
N ALA A 28 -32.36 -0.63 -10.51
CA ALA A 28 -31.42 -1.08 -9.49
C ALA A 28 -29.96 -0.82 -9.90
N LEU A 29 -29.63 -1.03 -11.18
CA LEU A 29 -28.28 -0.77 -11.71
C LEU A 29 -27.96 0.74 -11.72
N HIS A 30 -28.92 1.59 -12.08
CA HIS A 30 -28.77 3.06 -11.97
C HIS A 30 -28.54 3.50 -10.53
N THR A 31 -29.29 2.92 -9.58
CA THR A 31 -29.09 3.22 -8.13
C THR A 31 -27.70 2.83 -7.68
N LEU A 32 -27.19 1.66 -8.09
CA LEU A 32 -25.81 1.24 -7.75
C LEU A 32 -24.74 2.16 -8.34
N LEU A 33 -24.92 2.63 -9.58
CA LEU A 33 -24.01 3.62 -10.16
C LEU A 33 -24.01 4.93 -9.36
N GLN A 34 -25.18 5.42 -9.01
CA GLN A 34 -25.32 6.63 -8.19
C GLN A 34 -24.61 6.47 -6.84
N GLU A 35 -24.79 5.33 -6.18
CA GLU A 35 -24.11 5.02 -4.91
C GLU A 35 -22.59 5.04 -5.05
N ILE A 36 -22.06 4.48 -6.17
CA ILE A 36 -20.63 4.52 -6.46
C ILE A 36 -20.15 5.97 -6.61
N ASP A 37 -20.89 6.82 -7.32
CA ASP A 37 -20.57 8.23 -7.50
C ASP A 37 -20.55 8.98 -6.16
N ASP A 38 -21.56 8.76 -5.34
CA ASP A 38 -21.69 9.39 -4.02
C ASP A 38 -20.53 8.94 -3.08
N LEU A 39 -20.13 7.67 -3.16
CA LEU A 39 -19.00 7.16 -2.40
C LEU A 39 -17.66 7.75 -2.88
N GLU A 40 -17.47 7.94 -4.18
CA GLU A 40 -16.28 8.60 -4.72
C GLU A 40 -16.12 10.02 -4.20
N VAL A 41 -17.22 10.81 -4.25
CA VAL A 41 -17.22 12.18 -3.70
C VAL A 41 -16.85 12.19 -2.21
N LYS A 42 -17.36 11.24 -1.42
CA LYS A 42 -17.02 11.10 0.00
C LYS A 42 -15.57 10.73 0.22
N VAL A 43 -15.01 9.79 -0.60
CA VAL A 43 -13.61 9.39 -0.55
C VAL A 43 -12.71 10.58 -0.87
N ASP A 44 -12.99 11.32 -1.93
CA ASP A 44 -12.20 12.49 -2.32
C ASP A 44 -12.23 13.58 -1.23
N ALA A 45 -13.36 13.80 -0.59
CA ALA A 45 -13.48 14.75 0.52
C ALA A 45 -12.61 14.36 1.72
N VAL A 46 -12.59 13.08 2.09
CA VAL A 46 -11.76 12.56 3.18
C VAL A 46 -10.27 12.61 2.80
N GLU A 47 -9.91 12.24 1.58
CA GLU A 47 -8.52 12.34 1.10
C GLU A 47 -8.02 13.79 1.12
N HIS A 48 -8.87 14.74 0.76
CA HIS A 48 -8.54 16.16 0.82
C HIS A 48 -8.27 16.64 2.26
N GLN A 49 -9.09 16.21 3.23
CA GLN A 49 -8.88 16.49 4.66
C GLN A 49 -7.56 15.87 5.16
N LEU A 50 -7.27 14.61 4.81
CA LEU A 50 -6.02 13.95 5.17
C LEU A 50 -4.80 14.65 4.56
N ALA A 51 -4.92 15.12 3.31
CA ALA A 51 -3.87 15.89 2.66
C ALA A 51 -3.62 17.23 3.37
N GLY A 52 -4.68 17.90 3.84
CA GLY A 52 -4.60 19.10 4.65
C GLY A 52 -3.84 18.84 5.96
N PHE A 53 -4.16 17.78 6.69
CA PHE A 53 -3.45 17.35 7.88
C PHE A 53 -1.97 17.02 7.59
N ALA A 54 -1.71 16.26 6.53
CA ALA A 54 -0.35 15.86 6.17
C ALA A 54 0.53 17.07 5.82
N LYS A 55 -0.03 18.11 5.19
CA LYS A 55 0.68 19.37 4.91
C LYS A 55 1.11 20.12 6.16
N GLN A 56 0.40 19.98 7.27
CA GLN A 56 0.69 20.64 8.54
C GLN A 56 1.62 19.79 9.43
N SER A 57 1.70 18.48 9.21
CA SER A 57 2.48 17.54 10.02
C SER A 57 3.89 17.32 9.46
N PRO A 58 4.97 17.75 10.14
CA PRO A 58 6.33 17.45 9.70
C PRO A 58 6.63 15.94 9.62
N SER A 59 6.06 15.16 10.53
CA SER A 59 6.21 13.69 10.54
C SER A 59 5.52 13.06 9.34
N ALA A 60 4.31 13.50 8.99
CA ALA A 60 3.63 13.01 7.78
C ALA A 60 4.46 13.30 6.52
N LYS A 61 5.00 14.51 6.39
CA LYS A 61 5.85 14.87 5.25
C LYS A 61 7.08 13.98 5.13
N ARG A 62 7.77 13.71 6.27
CA ARG A 62 8.93 12.79 6.26
C ARG A 62 8.55 11.37 5.85
N LEU A 63 7.45 10.85 6.38
CA LEU A 63 6.94 9.52 6.04
C LEU A 63 6.53 9.41 4.57
N MET A 64 5.88 10.44 4.02
CA MET A 64 5.50 10.49 2.60
C MET A 64 6.70 10.62 1.66
N GLY A 65 7.84 11.09 2.13
CA GLY A 65 9.11 11.13 1.38
C GLY A 65 9.71 9.75 1.11
N ILE A 66 9.21 8.71 1.77
CA ILE A 66 9.70 7.33 1.56
C ILE A 66 9.02 6.73 0.33
N PRO A 67 9.78 6.24 -0.66
CA PRO A 67 9.19 5.60 -1.83
C PRO A 67 8.22 4.48 -1.46
N GLY A 68 7.01 4.52 -1.98
CA GLY A 68 5.94 3.57 -1.67
C GLY A 68 5.05 3.96 -0.47
N ASN A 69 5.41 4.98 0.32
CA ASN A 69 4.55 5.52 1.37
C ASN A 69 3.74 6.70 0.83
N GLY A 70 2.48 6.45 0.49
CA GLY A 70 1.54 7.51 0.11
C GLY A 70 0.89 8.18 1.32
N LEU A 71 -0.04 9.09 1.03
CA LEU A 71 -0.83 9.84 2.01
C LEU A 71 -1.49 8.92 3.05
N LEU A 72 -2.21 7.89 2.58
CA LEU A 72 -2.91 6.95 3.46
C LEU A 72 -1.95 6.17 4.37
N THR A 73 -0.81 5.71 3.84
CA THR A 73 0.17 4.98 4.65
C THR A 73 0.78 5.87 5.73
N ALA A 74 1.17 7.10 5.38
CA ALA A 74 1.79 8.04 6.31
C ALA A 74 0.82 8.45 7.42
N THR A 75 -0.41 8.80 7.08
CA THR A 75 -1.44 9.20 8.06
C THR A 75 -1.89 8.05 8.94
N ALA A 76 -2.07 6.85 8.36
CA ALA A 76 -2.41 5.65 9.12
C ALA A 76 -1.30 5.26 10.11
N MET A 77 -0.02 5.38 9.74
CA MET A 77 1.11 5.14 10.65
C MET A 77 1.06 6.11 11.84
N LEU A 78 0.82 7.39 11.60
CA LEU A 78 0.70 8.39 12.66
C LEU A 78 -0.48 8.11 13.59
N ALA A 79 -1.62 7.70 13.04
CA ALA A 79 -2.83 7.41 13.79
C ALA A 79 -2.70 6.13 14.63
N SER A 80 -2.17 5.04 14.06
CA SER A 80 -2.13 3.74 14.73
C SER A 80 -0.91 3.56 15.63
N ALA A 81 0.27 3.99 15.20
CA ALA A 81 1.52 3.78 15.95
C ALA A 81 1.90 4.96 16.86
N GLY A 82 1.30 6.14 16.65
CA GLY A 82 1.49 7.34 17.49
C GLY A 82 2.87 7.98 17.31
N LYS A 83 3.87 7.54 18.04
CA LYS A 83 5.23 8.10 18.00
C LYS A 83 6.28 7.02 17.77
N ALA A 84 7.30 7.33 16.95
CA ALA A 84 8.44 6.44 16.72
C ALA A 84 9.16 6.03 18.03
N SER A 85 9.20 6.92 19.03
CA SER A 85 9.83 6.68 20.32
C SER A 85 9.18 5.55 21.15
N TYR A 86 7.98 5.11 20.82
CA TYR A 86 7.36 3.93 21.45
C TYR A 86 8.02 2.62 21.03
N PHE A 87 8.79 2.65 19.96
CA PHE A 87 9.49 1.48 19.41
C PHE A 87 10.99 1.61 19.61
N ARG A 88 11.62 0.59 20.19
CA ARG A 88 13.07 0.56 20.45
C ARG A 88 13.91 0.62 19.18
N SER A 89 13.35 0.19 18.05
CA SER A 89 14.04 0.12 16.75
C SER A 89 13.03 -0.02 15.62
N GLY A 90 13.47 0.22 14.38
CA GLY A 90 12.67 -0.04 13.20
C GLY A 90 12.26 -1.51 13.05
N HIS A 91 13.08 -2.43 13.55
CA HIS A 91 12.73 -3.85 13.59
C HIS A 91 11.56 -4.13 14.55
N HIS A 92 11.54 -3.45 15.69
CA HIS A 92 10.42 -3.53 16.64
C HIS A 92 9.11 -3.01 16.03
N LEU A 93 9.15 -1.87 15.30
CA LEU A 93 7.99 -1.37 14.57
C LEU A 93 7.51 -2.37 13.51
N ALA A 94 8.42 -2.90 12.70
CA ALA A 94 8.09 -3.89 11.67
C ALA A 94 7.50 -5.19 12.26
N SER A 95 8.00 -5.61 13.41
CA SER A 95 7.46 -6.75 14.16
C SER A 95 6.06 -6.45 14.72
N TRP A 96 5.85 -5.25 15.24
CA TRP A 96 4.55 -4.81 15.73
C TRP A 96 3.50 -4.75 14.62
N ILE A 97 3.89 -4.37 13.38
CA ILE A 97 3.02 -4.43 12.21
C ILE A 97 2.79 -5.88 11.73
N GLY A 98 3.66 -6.82 12.14
CA GLY A 98 3.59 -8.22 11.75
C GLY A 98 4.20 -8.53 10.40
N LEU A 99 5.20 -7.74 9.97
CA LEU A 99 5.95 -7.91 8.72
C LEU A 99 7.21 -8.77 8.88
N THR A 100 7.66 -9.02 10.11
CA THR A 100 8.81 -9.90 10.38
C THR A 100 8.47 -11.36 10.17
N PRO A 101 9.41 -12.18 9.69
CA PRO A 101 9.21 -13.62 9.55
C PRO A 101 8.90 -14.30 10.89
N ARG A 102 8.14 -15.38 10.85
CA ARG A 102 8.06 -16.31 11.99
C ARG A 102 9.35 -17.11 12.04
N GLU A 103 9.88 -17.26 13.21
CA GLU A 103 11.06 -18.11 13.44
C GLU A 103 10.60 -19.42 14.08
N HIS A 104 11.04 -20.52 13.48
CA HIS A 104 10.88 -21.89 14.00
C HIS A 104 12.28 -22.48 14.14
N SER A 105 13.04 -21.96 15.12
CA SER A 105 14.42 -22.40 15.36
C SER A 105 14.44 -23.44 16.47
N SER A 106 15.13 -24.55 16.24
CA SER A 106 15.46 -25.54 17.24
C SER A 106 16.97 -25.81 17.22
N GLY A 107 17.64 -25.55 18.32
CA GLY A 107 19.10 -25.72 18.43
C GLY A 107 19.85 -24.77 17.47
N SER A 108 20.75 -25.32 16.66
CA SER A 108 21.61 -24.56 15.73
C SER A 108 20.95 -24.27 14.36
N ARG A 109 19.76 -24.80 14.09
CA ARG A 109 19.04 -24.59 12.83
C ARG A 109 17.97 -23.51 12.96
N GLY A 110 18.23 -22.34 12.37
CA GLY A 110 17.24 -21.28 12.19
C GLY A 110 16.36 -21.56 10.96
N THR A 111 15.05 -21.72 11.15
CA THR A 111 14.11 -21.84 10.03
C THR A 111 13.15 -20.65 10.04
N LEU A 112 13.23 -19.81 9.01
CA LEU A 112 12.34 -18.66 8.84
C LEU A 112 11.13 -19.05 7.98
N GLY A 113 9.94 -18.85 8.51
CA GLY A 113 8.68 -19.03 7.82
C GLY A 113 8.20 -17.75 7.11
N GLY A 114 6.92 -17.71 6.76
CA GLY A 114 6.26 -16.48 6.26
C GLY A 114 6.17 -15.40 7.34
N ILE A 115 5.75 -14.19 6.95
CA ILE A 115 5.54 -13.07 7.88
C ILE A 115 4.57 -13.48 9.01
N SER A 116 4.78 -12.93 10.20
CA SER A 116 4.02 -13.30 11.40
C SER A 116 2.54 -13.00 11.30
N LYS A 117 2.18 -11.95 10.58
CA LYS A 117 0.80 -11.42 10.46
C LYS A 117 0.17 -11.04 11.81
N ARG A 118 0.94 -11.03 12.88
CA ARG A 118 0.52 -10.54 14.21
C ARG A 118 0.67 -9.02 14.20
N GLY A 119 -0.37 -8.29 14.60
CA GLY A 119 -0.34 -6.83 14.63
C GLY A 119 -1.33 -6.20 13.66
N ASP A 120 -1.15 -4.91 13.35
CA ASP A 120 -2.10 -4.12 12.59
C ASP A 120 -2.23 -4.61 11.12
N PRO A 121 -3.36 -5.21 10.74
CA PRO A 121 -3.55 -5.73 9.38
C PRO A 121 -3.68 -4.61 8.35
N TYR A 122 -4.22 -3.45 8.74
CA TYR A 122 -4.42 -2.33 7.84
C TYR A 122 -3.09 -1.67 7.45
N LEU A 123 -2.24 -1.36 8.41
CA LEU A 123 -0.89 -0.85 8.14
C LEU A 123 -0.05 -1.82 7.31
N ARG A 124 -0.12 -3.10 7.64
CA ARG A 124 0.57 -4.14 6.87
C ARG A 124 0.08 -4.18 5.42
N MET A 125 -1.22 -4.10 5.19
CA MET A 125 -1.82 -4.03 3.87
C MET A 125 -1.30 -2.82 3.10
N LEU A 126 -1.35 -1.63 3.69
CA LEU A 126 -0.90 -0.39 3.04
C LEU A 126 0.57 -0.44 2.65
N LEU A 127 1.44 -0.92 3.55
CA LEU A 127 2.88 -1.06 3.27
C LEU A 127 3.17 -2.07 2.16
N VAL A 128 2.48 -3.21 2.15
CA VAL A 128 2.63 -4.20 1.08
C VAL A 128 2.10 -3.66 -0.25
N HIS A 129 0.99 -2.91 -0.22
CA HIS A 129 0.46 -2.24 -1.41
C HIS A 129 1.42 -1.15 -1.92
N GLY A 130 2.10 -0.41 -1.03
CA GLY A 130 3.12 0.57 -1.41
C GLY A 130 4.42 -0.08 -1.96
N ALA A 131 4.77 -1.27 -1.48
CA ALA A 131 5.93 -2.01 -1.96
C ALA A 131 5.79 -2.51 -3.42
N ARG A 132 4.59 -2.86 -3.85
CA ARG A 132 4.34 -3.35 -5.21
C ARG A 132 4.58 -2.30 -6.31
N PRO A 133 4.05 -1.07 -6.22
CA PRO A 133 4.39 0.01 -7.14
C PRO A 133 5.87 0.35 -7.14
N LEU A 134 6.56 0.30 -5.99
CA LEU A 134 8.00 0.50 -5.91
C LEU A 134 8.75 -0.53 -6.78
N LEU A 135 8.42 -1.82 -6.65
CA LEU A 135 8.97 -2.88 -7.50
C LEU A 135 8.66 -2.65 -8.98
N ARG A 136 7.42 -2.29 -9.31
CA ARG A 136 7.02 -2.02 -10.70
C ARG A 136 7.79 -0.83 -11.26
N ALA A 137 7.92 0.25 -10.51
CA ALA A 137 8.68 1.43 -10.91
C ALA A 137 10.18 1.12 -11.10
N ALA A 138 10.77 0.28 -10.23
CA ALA A 138 12.14 -0.15 -10.37
C ALA A 138 12.35 -0.95 -11.66
N ASN A 139 11.48 -1.92 -11.96
CA ASN A 139 11.53 -2.69 -13.21
C ASN A 139 11.37 -1.78 -14.44
N GLN A 140 10.48 -0.78 -14.37
CA GLN A 140 10.27 0.15 -15.48
C GLN A 140 11.49 1.06 -15.71
N ARG A 141 12.16 1.49 -14.63
CA ARG A 141 13.40 2.28 -14.72
C ARG A 141 14.52 1.49 -15.39
N VAL A 142 14.68 0.21 -15.06
CA VAL A 142 15.65 -0.65 -15.77
C VAL A 142 15.35 -0.72 -17.26
N LYS A 143 14.08 -0.95 -17.63
CA LYS A 143 13.68 -1.00 -19.05
C LYS A 143 13.91 0.32 -19.81
N SER A 144 13.89 1.45 -19.10
CA SER A 144 14.06 2.80 -19.65
C SER A 144 15.48 3.35 -19.47
N ASP A 145 16.43 2.51 -19.04
CA ASP A 145 17.83 2.90 -18.75
C ASP A 145 17.95 4.11 -17.81
N ARG A 146 17.07 4.19 -16.80
CA ARG A 146 17.06 5.25 -15.80
C ARG A 146 17.77 4.82 -14.52
N PRO A 147 18.47 5.72 -13.83
CA PRO A 147 19.17 5.40 -12.60
C PRO A 147 18.21 4.92 -11.52
N LEU A 148 18.63 3.87 -10.80
CA LEU A 148 17.92 3.30 -9.67
C LEU A 148 18.47 3.89 -8.36
N ASP A 149 17.58 4.15 -7.40
CA ASP A 149 17.98 4.41 -6.03
C ASP A 149 18.41 3.12 -5.30
N THR A 150 18.97 3.28 -4.12
CA THR A 150 19.50 2.15 -3.32
C THR A 150 18.41 1.15 -2.93
N LEU A 151 17.20 1.64 -2.60
CA LEU A 151 16.08 0.78 -2.23
C LEU A 151 15.57 -0.01 -3.43
N GLN A 152 15.47 0.64 -4.59
CA GLN A 152 15.04 0.00 -5.84
C GLN A 152 16.02 -1.08 -6.29
N ARG A 153 17.34 -0.81 -6.25
CA ARG A 153 18.37 -1.82 -6.57
C ARG A 153 18.25 -3.04 -5.67
N TRP A 154 18.16 -2.81 -4.37
CA TRP A 154 17.99 -3.90 -3.41
C TRP A 154 16.68 -4.68 -3.63
N ALA A 155 15.58 -4.00 -3.97
CA ALA A 155 14.29 -4.63 -4.24
C ALA A 155 14.34 -5.55 -5.47
N LEU A 156 15.04 -5.15 -6.54
CA LEU A 156 15.22 -5.98 -7.73
C LEU A 156 16.09 -7.21 -7.43
N GLN A 157 17.22 -7.05 -6.75
CA GLN A 157 18.07 -8.19 -6.31
C GLN A 157 17.29 -9.18 -5.44
N LEU A 158 16.37 -8.68 -4.64
CA LEU A 158 15.51 -9.54 -3.83
C LEU A 158 14.48 -10.29 -4.71
N GLN A 159 13.90 -9.62 -5.71
CA GLN A 159 12.94 -10.23 -6.63
C GLN A 159 13.54 -11.36 -7.46
N GLU A 160 14.83 -11.30 -7.81
CA GLU A 160 15.55 -12.38 -8.51
C GLU A 160 15.62 -13.67 -7.68
N ARG A 161 15.64 -13.56 -6.36
CA ARG A 161 15.82 -14.70 -5.43
C ARG A 161 14.50 -15.22 -4.85
N THR A 162 13.40 -14.48 -5.01
CA THR A 162 12.11 -14.81 -4.38
C THR A 162 10.93 -14.55 -5.31
N THR A 163 9.75 -15.04 -4.93
CA THR A 163 8.52 -14.70 -5.63
C THR A 163 8.12 -13.24 -5.40
N HIS A 164 7.39 -12.65 -6.34
CA HIS A 164 6.93 -11.26 -6.29
C HIS A 164 6.27 -10.89 -4.94
N ASN A 165 5.41 -11.75 -4.41
CA ASN A 165 4.73 -11.47 -3.14
C ASN A 165 5.66 -11.54 -1.93
N LYS A 166 6.64 -12.45 -1.93
CA LYS A 166 7.66 -12.51 -0.87
C LYS A 166 8.56 -11.27 -0.92
N ALA A 167 8.97 -10.85 -2.12
CA ALA A 167 9.72 -9.61 -2.31
C ALA A 167 8.93 -8.40 -1.79
N ALA A 168 7.64 -8.26 -2.16
CA ALA A 168 6.80 -7.18 -1.68
C ALA A 168 6.69 -7.14 -0.14
N CYS A 169 6.53 -8.28 0.53
CA CYS A 169 6.51 -8.33 2.00
C CYS A 169 7.85 -7.91 2.62
N ALA A 170 8.98 -8.34 2.06
CA ALA A 170 10.29 -7.94 2.58
C ALA A 170 10.61 -6.47 2.32
N ILE A 171 10.15 -5.92 1.19
CA ILE A 171 10.24 -4.48 0.92
C ILE A 171 9.38 -3.70 1.91
N ALA A 172 8.16 -4.15 2.20
CA ALA A 172 7.28 -3.55 3.19
C ALA A 172 7.90 -3.54 4.60
N ASP A 173 8.55 -4.63 5.02
CA ASP A 173 9.35 -4.68 6.26
C ASP A 173 10.45 -3.62 6.26
N LYS A 174 11.22 -3.53 5.17
CA LYS A 174 12.27 -2.51 5.05
C LYS A 174 11.72 -1.09 5.05
N MET A 175 10.59 -0.84 4.37
CA MET A 175 9.90 0.45 4.39
C MET A 175 9.46 0.85 5.80
N ALA A 176 8.90 -0.08 6.58
CA ALA A 176 8.54 0.17 7.98
C ALA A 176 9.76 0.55 8.83
N ARG A 177 10.91 -0.11 8.60
CA ARG A 177 12.16 0.20 9.31
C ARG A 177 12.73 1.55 8.92
N ILE A 178 12.67 1.91 7.64
CA ILE A 178 13.05 3.25 7.16
C ILE A 178 12.11 4.30 7.75
N ALA A 179 10.81 4.03 7.76
CA ALA A 179 9.81 4.93 8.35
C ALA A 179 10.11 5.25 9.80
N TRP A 180 10.47 4.27 10.63
CA TRP A 180 10.89 4.48 12.00
C TRP A 180 12.12 5.41 12.11
N ALA A 181 13.08 5.26 11.22
CA ALA A 181 14.31 6.07 11.24
C ALA A 181 14.10 7.52 10.76
N CYS A 182 13.10 7.74 9.88
CA CYS A 182 12.76 9.07 9.36
C CYS A 182 11.72 9.81 10.20
N TRP A 183 10.99 9.10 11.07
CA TRP A 183 9.89 9.64 11.87
C TRP A 183 10.39 10.56 13.00
#